data_9be5d569efbba973d5eb68c0282e4276
#
_entry.id   9be5d569efbba973d5eb68c0282e4276
#
_cell.length_a   1.000
_cell.length_b   1.000
_cell.length_c   1.000
_cell.angle_alpha   90.00
_cell.angle_beta   90.00
_cell.angle_gamma   90.00
#
_symmetry.space_group_name_H-M   'P 1'
#
loop_
_entity.id
_entity.type
_entity.pdbx_description
1 polymer ?
#
loop_
_entity_poly.entity_id
_entity_poly.type
_entity_poly.pdbx_seq_one_letter_code
_entity_poly.pdbx_strand_id
1 'polypeptide(L)'
;SRADEVGMDDIVEVLFEEDNEVEKYKLVTSIRGNSMENRISIESPIGKALRGHRVGDRVEVKVNDDYSYYLVIRSIDKTGSEDEEIRGF
;
A
#
# COMPACT_ATOMS: atom_id res chain seq x y z
N SER A 1 2.60 -13.12 -5.07
CA SER A 1 1.25 -12.61 -5.28
C SER A 1 1.00 -12.33 -6.75
N ARG A 2 -0.20 -12.05 -7.06
CA ARG A 2 -0.58 -11.78 -8.44
C ARG A 2 -0.10 -10.40 -8.85
N ALA A 3 0.08 -10.23 -10.16
CA ALA A 3 0.62 -8.99 -10.67
C ALA A 3 -0.29 -7.80 -10.43
N ASP A 4 -1.59 -8.04 -10.26
CA ASP A 4 -2.56 -6.96 -10.10
C ASP A 4 -3.08 -6.83 -8.67
N GLU A 5 -2.45 -7.52 -7.72
CA GLU A 5 -2.87 -7.47 -6.32
C GLU A 5 -1.77 -6.89 -5.45
N VAL A 6 -2.20 -6.20 -4.40
CA VAL A 6 -1.27 -5.68 -3.42
C VAL A 6 -0.64 -6.82 -2.63
N GLY A 7 0.67 -6.86 -2.59
CA GLY A 7 1.40 -7.87 -1.85
C GLY A 7 2.58 -7.25 -1.13
N MET A 8 3.40 -8.12 -0.54
CA MET A 8 4.56 -7.66 0.20
C MET A 8 5.54 -6.93 -0.69
N ASP A 9 6.09 -5.86 -0.15
CA ASP A 9 7.10 -5.04 -0.81
C ASP A 9 6.60 -4.31 -2.05
N ASP A 10 5.30 -4.36 -2.30
CA ASP A 10 4.72 -3.58 -3.39
C ASP A 10 4.54 -2.14 -2.97
N ILE A 11 4.70 -1.24 -3.92
CA ILE A 11 4.42 0.17 -3.70
C ILE A 11 3.04 0.46 -4.26
N VAL A 12 2.16 0.93 -3.40
CA VAL A 12 0.76 1.15 -3.74
C VAL A 12 0.49 2.64 -3.75
N GLU A 13 -0.06 3.11 -4.85
CA GLU A 13 -0.52 4.50 -4.93
C GLU A 13 -2.00 4.52 -4.64
N VAL A 14 -2.41 5.31 -3.64
CA VAL A 14 -3.79 5.35 -3.19
C VAL A 14 -4.29 6.79 -3.17
N LEU A 15 -5.59 6.94 -3.41
CA LEU A 15 -6.28 8.22 -3.29
C LEU A 15 -7.16 8.18 -2.05
N PHE A 16 -6.90 9.08 -1.12
CA PHE A 16 -7.73 9.20 0.08
C PHE A 16 -8.94 10.06 -0.28
N GLU A 17 -10.12 9.46 -0.24
CA GLU A 17 -11.32 10.14 -0.73
C GLU A 17 -11.69 11.36 0.09
N GLU A 18 -11.47 11.29 1.40
CA GLU A 18 -11.83 12.41 2.27
C GLU A 18 -11.08 13.68 1.92
N ASP A 19 -9.81 13.54 1.64
CA ASP A 19 -8.93 14.68 1.42
C ASP A 19 -8.62 14.91 -0.04
N ASN A 20 -9.03 13.98 -0.90
CA ASN A 20 -8.69 14.03 -2.31
C ASN A 20 -7.18 14.12 -2.51
N GLU A 21 -6.44 13.37 -1.71
CA GLU A 21 -4.99 13.35 -1.76
C GLU A 21 -4.46 12.00 -2.18
N VAL A 22 -3.35 12.02 -2.91
CA VAL A 22 -2.73 10.81 -3.42
C VAL A 22 -1.42 10.59 -2.68
N GLU A 23 -1.23 9.35 -2.21
CA GLU A 23 -0.02 8.97 -1.50
C GLU A 23 0.47 7.63 -2.01
N LYS A 24 1.76 7.40 -1.86
CA LYS A 24 2.36 6.11 -2.20
C LYS A 24 2.95 5.48 -0.95
N TYR A 25 2.71 4.20 -0.80
CA TYR A 25 3.20 3.45 0.35
C TYR A 25 3.79 2.13 -0.07
N LYS A 26 4.85 1.73 0.61
CA LYS A 26 5.41 0.39 0.43
C LYS A 26 4.91 -0.49 1.57
N LEU A 27 4.38 -1.65 1.21
CA LEU A 27 3.82 -2.58 2.17
C LEU A 27 4.91 -3.51 2.68
N VAL A 28 5.14 -3.49 3.99
CA VAL A 28 6.24 -4.24 4.59
C VAL A 28 5.75 -5.05 5.77
N THR A 29 6.52 -6.06 6.16
CA THR A 29 6.17 -6.88 7.32
C THR A 29 6.41 -6.15 8.62
N SER A 30 7.46 -5.34 8.67
CA SER A 30 7.72 -4.56 9.86
C SER A 30 8.49 -3.32 9.46
N ILE A 31 8.39 -2.32 10.31
CA ILE A 31 9.09 -1.06 10.10
C ILE A 31 10.23 -1.01 11.09
N ARG A 32 11.43 -0.78 10.59
CA ARG A 32 12.61 -0.81 11.42
C ARG A 32 13.27 0.54 11.48
N GLY A 33 13.83 0.82 12.64
CA GLY A 33 14.59 2.04 12.85
C GLY A 33 13.75 3.25 12.57
N ASN A 34 14.33 4.19 11.87
CA ASN A 34 13.65 5.43 11.57
C ASN A 34 13.05 5.46 10.17
N SER A 35 13.05 4.35 9.51
CA SER A 35 12.60 4.29 8.11
C SER A 35 11.10 4.12 8.03
N MET A 36 10.37 5.13 8.47
CA MET A 36 8.92 5.03 8.49
C MET A 36 8.27 5.77 7.33
N GLU A 37 9.03 6.54 6.61
CA GLU A 37 8.49 7.30 5.48
C GLU A 37 7.93 6.37 4.43
N ASN A 38 6.69 6.60 4.05
CA ASN A 38 6.06 5.90 2.93
C ASN A 38 6.06 4.40 3.09
N ARG A 39 6.11 3.91 4.31
CA ARG A 39 6.03 2.49 4.58
C ARG A 39 4.88 2.19 5.51
N ILE A 40 4.21 1.08 5.22
CA ILE A 40 3.05 0.66 5.99
C ILE A 40 3.23 -0.80 6.35
N SER A 41 3.07 -1.11 7.63
CA SER A 41 3.10 -2.50 8.06
C SER A 41 1.85 -3.23 7.59
N ILE A 42 2.01 -4.47 7.17
CA ILE A 42 0.85 -5.28 6.78
C ILE A 42 -0.09 -5.51 7.97
N GLU A 43 0.38 -5.26 9.18
CA GLU A 43 -0.45 -5.43 10.37
C GLU A 43 -1.18 -4.17 10.77
N SER A 44 -0.86 -3.05 10.15
CA SER A 44 -1.58 -1.81 10.41
C SER A 44 -2.96 -1.86 9.78
N PRO A 45 -3.89 -1.02 10.24
CA PRO A 45 -5.23 -1.01 9.66
C PRO A 45 -5.23 -0.80 8.14
N ILE A 46 -4.41 0.14 7.67
CA ILE A 46 -4.38 0.41 6.24
C ILE A 46 -3.68 -0.73 5.49
N GLY A 47 -2.65 -1.31 6.08
CA GLY A 47 -1.97 -2.43 5.46
C GLY A 47 -2.86 -3.63 5.31
N LYS A 48 -3.60 -3.95 6.35
CA LYS A 48 -4.55 -5.06 6.29
C LYS A 48 -5.63 -4.80 5.25
N ALA A 49 -6.07 -3.56 5.15
CA ALA A 49 -7.13 -3.23 4.22
C ALA A 49 -6.67 -3.34 2.77
N LEU A 50 -5.43 -2.94 2.51
CA LEU A 50 -4.93 -2.93 1.13
C LEU A 50 -4.56 -4.30 0.62
N ARG A 51 -4.12 -5.17 1.49
CA ARG A 51 -3.56 -6.45 1.07
C ARG A 51 -4.60 -7.28 0.33
N GLY A 52 -4.21 -7.78 -0.84
CA GLY A 52 -5.09 -8.62 -1.64
C GLY A 52 -6.04 -7.88 -2.55
N HIS A 53 -6.08 -6.56 -2.45
CA HIS A 53 -6.93 -5.76 -3.32
C HIS A 53 -6.20 -5.41 -4.61
N ARG A 54 -6.92 -4.85 -5.55
CA ARG A 54 -6.42 -4.60 -6.89
C ARG A 54 -6.54 -3.14 -7.25
N VAL A 55 -5.85 -2.78 -8.33
CA VAL A 55 -6.00 -1.44 -8.90
C VAL A 55 -7.46 -1.19 -9.21
N GLY A 56 -7.94 -0.02 -8.79
CA GLY A 56 -9.33 0.36 -9.00
C GLY A 56 -10.27 0.01 -7.87
N ASP A 57 -9.80 -0.78 -6.91
CA ASP A 57 -10.64 -1.13 -5.77
C ASP A 57 -10.81 0.05 -4.84
N ARG A 58 -12.03 0.20 -4.36
CA ARG A 58 -12.33 1.15 -3.30
C ARG A 58 -12.30 0.37 -1.99
N VAL A 59 -11.43 0.80 -1.09
CA VAL A 59 -11.11 0.03 0.10
C VAL A 59 -11.52 0.81 1.34
N GLU A 60 -12.21 0.15 2.24
CA GLU A 60 -12.54 0.74 3.53
C GLU A 60 -11.44 0.41 4.53
N VAL A 61 -10.89 1.43 5.17
CA VAL A 61 -9.88 1.25 6.19
C VAL A 61 -10.53 1.51 7.54
N LYS A 62 -10.65 0.48 8.35
CA LYS A 62 -11.26 0.61 9.67
C LYS A 62 -10.18 0.90 10.69
N VAL A 63 -10.21 2.09 11.23
CA VAL A 63 -9.24 2.49 12.25
C VAL A 63 -9.67 1.97 13.62
N ASN A 64 -10.97 2.11 13.90
CA ASN A 64 -11.54 1.57 15.13
C ASN A 64 -13.05 1.42 14.92
N ASP A 65 -13.78 1.11 15.98
CA ASP A 65 -15.20 0.86 15.86
C ASP A 65 -15.99 2.09 15.43
N ASP A 66 -15.46 3.27 15.72
CA ASP A 66 -16.18 4.50 15.45
C ASP A 66 -15.70 5.23 14.22
N TYR A 67 -14.58 4.84 13.65
CA TYR A 67 -14.00 5.61 12.56
C TYR A 67 -13.43 4.71 11.49
N SER A 68 -13.82 5.00 10.27
CA SER A 68 -13.21 4.39 9.11
C SER A 68 -13.19 5.43 8.00
N TYR A 69 -12.38 5.15 6.98
CA TYR A 69 -12.33 6.02 5.82
C TYR A 69 -12.12 5.17 4.59
N TYR A 70 -12.27 5.77 3.43
CA TYR A 70 -12.16 5.06 2.16
C TYR A 70 -11.01 5.58 1.34
N LEU A 71 -10.40 4.69 0.61
CA LEU A 71 -9.39 5.07 -0.37
C LEU A 71 -9.58 4.22 -1.62
N VAL A 72 -8.97 4.66 -2.71
CA VAL A 72 -9.00 3.93 -3.96
C VAL A 72 -7.58 3.63 -4.37
N ILE A 73 -7.33 2.38 -4.76
CA ILE A 73 -6.02 1.98 -5.23
C ILE A 73 -5.88 2.42 -6.67
N ARG A 74 -4.92 3.30 -6.92
CA ARG A 74 -4.71 3.85 -8.25
C ARG A 74 -3.69 3.07 -9.05
N SER A 75 -2.65 2.58 -8.39
CA SER A 75 -1.64 1.79 -9.08
C SER A 75 -0.89 0.94 -8.08
N ILE A 76 -0.28 -0.10 -8.59
CA ILE A 76 0.56 -1.00 -7.80
C ILE A 76 1.85 -1.18 -8.55
N ASP A 77 2.97 -0.88 -7.89
CA ASP A 77 4.28 -0.99 -8.49
C ASP A 77 5.01 -2.17 -7.86
N LYS A 78 5.27 -3.17 -8.67
CA LYS A 78 5.90 -4.40 -8.19
C LYS A 78 7.40 -4.36 -8.21
N THR A 79 7.99 -3.24 -8.55
CA THR A 79 9.43 -3.13 -8.62
C THR A 79 10.06 -2.68 -7.32
N GLY A 80 9.27 -2.57 -6.29
CA GLY A 80 9.74 -2.02 -5.02
C GLY A 80 10.87 -2.79 -4.39
N SER A 81 11.03 -4.04 -4.73
CA SER A 81 12.09 -4.81 -4.16
C SER A 81 13.28 -4.90 -5.08
N GLU A 82 13.59 -4.65 -5.92
CA GLU A 82 14.60 -4.90 -6.60
C GLU A 82 15.43 -4.48 -7.13
N ASP A 83 15.78 -4.72 -6.82
CA ASP A 83 16.70 -4.43 -7.26
C ASP A 83 17.07 -4.71 -8.49
N GLU A 84 16.76 -4.90 -8.71
CA GLU A 84 16.91 -5.11 -9.54
C GLU A 84 17.18 -4.79 -10.61
N GLU A 85 17.09 -4.57 -10.63
CA GLU A 85 17.15 -4.29 -11.54
C GLU A 85 17.86 -4.05 -12.33
N ILE A 86 17.98 -4.06 -12.05
CA ILE A 86 18.78 -3.82 -12.79
C ILE A 86 19.19 -4.32 -13.92
N ARG A 87 19.09 -4.52 -14.20
CA ARG A 87 19.31 -4.98 -15.07
C ARG A 87 19.41 -4.67 -16.06
N GLY A 88 19.44 -4.55 -16.17
CA GLY A 88 19.48 -4.25 -16.93
C GLY A 88 19.89 -4.24 -17.91
N PHE A 89 20.01 -4.07 -18.17
CA PHE A 89 20.29 -4.17 -18.98
C PHE A 89 20.89 -4.09 -19.37
#